data_f8d1ab30d8adf0a62f652e366be1bbaf
#
_entry.id   f8d1ab30d8adf0a62f652e366be1bbaf
#
_cell.length_a   1.000
_cell.length_b   1.000
_cell.length_c   1.000
_cell.angle_alpha   90.00
_cell.angle_beta   90.00
_cell.angle_gamma   90.00
#
_symmetry.space_group_name_H-M   'P 1'
#
loop_
_entity.id
_entity.type
_entity.pdbx_description
1 polymer ?
#
loop_
_entity_poly.entity_id
_entity_poly.type
_entity_poly.pdbx_seq_one_letter_code
_entity_poly.pdbx_strand_id
1 'polypeptide(L)'
;SDMDVSSLHHNNYGGFYALRVGLFSAGKGSSGFSRFRYRNAVPREKDMSAYLMVFHKDEDHGLHMAISPDGYTFTALNEGKPVIAGDTIAEQKGIRDPHIFRGPDGAFYLSMTDLHIYAQRDGYRDTEWERDGKEYGWGNNRGLVLMKSWDLIHWKRTNLRFDKLSAAYSEVGCAWAPEVTYDDKKGKLMMYFTMRFKNEANKLYYVYVNDDFDKLETLPQLLFQYPDEKISAIDADITRIEDKYHMFYVSHDGGAGIKQAVSDRVNSDYEYNARWYDPEPTACEAPNLWKRIGEDRWVLMYDVYGQKVHNFGFSETSDFVHFTPLGQFNQGVMRTTNFTSPKHGAIIHLTRQEAERLAEHWGMSYDALLPSE
;
A
#
# COMPACT_ATOMS: atom_id res chain seq x y z
N SER A 1 19.46 -30.03 -8.21
CA SER A 1 19.98 -28.68 -8.47
C SER A 1 18.82 -27.75 -8.62
N ASP A 2 18.85 -26.64 -7.91
CA ASP A 2 17.87 -25.59 -8.02
C ASP A 2 18.21 -24.76 -9.26
N MET A 3 17.21 -24.45 -10.06
CA MET A 3 17.36 -23.60 -11.24
C MET A 3 16.39 -22.43 -11.07
N ASP A 4 16.92 -21.22 -11.09
CA ASP A 4 16.11 -20.01 -11.13
C ASP A 4 15.49 -19.87 -12.53
N VAL A 5 14.16 -19.86 -12.57
CA VAL A 5 13.37 -19.68 -13.80
C VAL A 5 12.48 -18.42 -13.73
N SER A 6 12.73 -17.54 -12.77
CA SER A 6 11.91 -16.34 -12.53
C SER A 6 11.86 -15.41 -13.75
N SER A 7 12.92 -15.37 -14.55
CA SER A 7 12.98 -14.60 -15.80
C SER A 7 12.34 -15.31 -17.01
N LEU A 8 11.94 -16.58 -16.88
CA LEU A 8 11.45 -17.40 -18.00
C LEU A 8 9.91 -17.39 -18.12
N HIS A 9 9.26 -16.27 -17.88
CA HIS A 9 7.82 -16.14 -18.07
C HIS A 9 7.48 -15.46 -19.42
N HIS A 10 6.26 -15.67 -19.90
CA HIS A 10 5.83 -15.23 -21.23
C HIS A 10 6.00 -13.72 -21.48
N ASN A 11 5.94 -12.89 -20.46
CA ASN A 11 6.07 -11.43 -20.58
C ASN A 11 7.49 -10.98 -20.93
N ASN A 12 8.52 -11.78 -20.62
CA ASN A 12 9.92 -11.43 -20.93
C ASN A 12 10.29 -11.59 -22.41
N TYR A 13 9.47 -12.28 -23.21
CA TYR A 13 9.82 -12.65 -24.58
C TYR A 13 8.90 -12.04 -25.64
N GLY A 14 8.02 -11.14 -25.28
CA GLY A 14 7.17 -10.40 -26.21
C GLY A 14 6.19 -11.24 -27.02
N GLY A 15 5.83 -12.43 -26.56
CA GLY A 15 4.93 -13.33 -27.26
C GLY A 15 4.21 -14.33 -26.34
N PHE A 16 3.20 -15.02 -26.89
CA PHE A 16 2.42 -16.04 -26.16
C PHE A 16 3.22 -17.36 -26.02
N TYR A 17 4.26 -17.37 -25.23
CA TYR A 17 4.97 -18.60 -24.89
C TYR A 17 4.59 -19.03 -23.46
N ALA A 18 3.89 -20.16 -23.34
CA ALA A 18 3.64 -20.77 -22.06
C ALA A 18 4.90 -21.53 -21.62
N LEU A 19 5.51 -21.15 -20.51
CA LEU A 19 6.55 -21.95 -19.88
C LEU A 19 5.91 -23.24 -19.35
N ARG A 20 6.39 -24.39 -19.86
CA ARG A 20 6.00 -25.70 -19.37
C ARG A 20 7.17 -26.32 -18.66
N VAL A 21 7.01 -26.67 -17.40
CA VAL A 21 8.01 -27.47 -16.68
C VAL A 21 7.92 -28.90 -17.20
N GLY A 22 8.99 -29.36 -17.82
CA GLY A 22 9.12 -30.73 -18.36
C GLY A 22 10.12 -31.53 -17.53
N LEU A 23 9.75 -32.74 -17.14
CA LEU A 23 10.68 -33.74 -16.62
C LEU A 23 11.09 -34.62 -17.80
N PHE A 24 12.39 -34.76 -18.03
CA PHE A 24 12.89 -35.61 -19.08
C PHE A 24 14.04 -36.51 -18.62
N SER A 25 14.21 -37.62 -19.28
CA SER A 25 15.32 -38.54 -19.07
C SER A 25 15.98 -38.80 -20.39
N ALA A 26 17.30 -38.81 -20.41
CA ALA A 26 18.12 -39.10 -21.60
C ALA A 26 18.99 -40.31 -21.34
N GLY A 27 19.23 -41.11 -22.39
CA GLY A 27 20.05 -42.32 -22.33
C GLY A 27 19.24 -43.61 -22.51
N LYS A 28 19.90 -44.78 -22.34
CA LYS A 28 19.25 -46.07 -22.40
C LYS A 28 18.72 -46.46 -21.00
N GLY A 29 17.41 -46.57 -20.86
CA GLY A 29 16.77 -46.98 -19.61
C GLY A 29 15.45 -46.23 -19.36
N SER A 30 14.74 -46.60 -18.31
CA SER A 30 13.53 -45.93 -17.79
C SER A 30 13.87 -45.11 -16.56
N SER A 31 13.30 -43.94 -16.41
CA SER A 31 13.40 -43.08 -15.23
C SER A 31 12.02 -42.82 -14.65
N GLY A 32 11.88 -43.05 -13.36
CA GLY A 32 10.65 -42.73 -12.63
C GLY A 32 10.78 -41.38 -11.94
N PHE A 33 9.79 -40.52 -12.11
CA PHE A 33 9.67 -39.28 -11.38
C PHE A 33 8.51 -39.34 -10.41
N SER A 34 8.75 -39.02 -9.15
CA SER A 34 7.71 -39.00 -8.11
C SER A 34 7.78 -37.70 -7.31
N ARG A 35 6.64 -37.27 -6.74
CA ARG A 35 6.55 -36.12 -5.85
C ARG A 35 7.02 -34.81 -6.49
N PHE A 36 6.66 -34.56 -7.77
CA PHE A 36 6.90 -33.26 -8.37
C PHE A 36 6.23 -32.16 -7.51
N ARG A 37 7.00 -31.15 -7.13
CA ARG A 37 6.51 -29.96 -6.43
C ARG A 37 6.98 -28.73 -7.16
N TYR A 38 6.05 -27.87 -7.50
CA TYR A 38 6.31 -26.53 -7.98
C TYR A 38 6.02 -25.53 -6.86
N ARG A 39 6.89 -24.58 -6.68
CA ARG A 39 6.74 -23.50 -5.71
C ARG A 39 7.42 -22.26 -6.26
N ASN A 40 6.73 -21.12 -6.24
CA ASN A 40 7.41 -19.85 -6.47
C ASN A 40 8.44 -19.64 -5.35
N ALA A 41 9.63 -19.19 -5.70
CA ALA A 41 10.59 -18.73 -4.71
C ALA A 41 10.13 -17.36 -4.21
N VAL A 42 9.48 -17.33 -3.06
CA VAL A 42 9.19 -16.06 -2.39
C VAL A 42 10.48 -15.57 -1.74
N PRO A 43 10.93 -14.35 -2.03
CA PRO A 43 12.12 -13.79 -1.40
C PRO A 43 11.98 -13.76 0.11
N ARG A 44 13.05 -14.06 0.82
CA ARG A 44 13.12 -13.99 2.29
C ARG A 44 13.63 -12.61 2.71
N GLU A 45 13.44 -12.25 3.97
CA GLU A 45 13.94 -10.98 4.53
C GLU A 45 15.44 -10.73 4.21
N LYS A 46 16.28 -11.77 4.33
CA LYS A 46 17.71 -11.69 4.01
C LYS A 46 18.04 -11.46 2.52
N ASP A 47 17.10 -11.66 1.64
CA ASP A 47 17.26 -11.47 0.19
C ASP A 47 16.88 -10.03 -0.22
N MET A 48 16.33 -9.24 0.72
CA MET A 48 15.95 -7.85 0.51
C MET A 48 17.16 -6.92 0.56
N SER A 49 17.18 -5.91 -0.32
CA SER A 49 18.31 -5.00 -0.46
C SER A 49 17.93 -3.59 -0.95
N ALA A 50 16.65 -3.33 -1.13
CA ALA A 50 16.13 -2.04 -1.55
C ALA A 50 14.72 -1.83 -1.02
N TYR A 51 14.23 -0.60 -1.16
CA TYR A 51 12.90 -0.17 -0.76
C TYR A 51 12.16 0.39 -1.97
N LEU A 52 10.88 0.08 -2.07
CA LEU A 52 9.93 0.71 -2.99
C LEU A 52 8.91 1.47 -2.17
N MET A 53 8.75 2.75 -2.45
CA MET A 53 7.68 3.60 -1.94
C MET A 53 6.66 3.83 -3.04
N VAL A 54 5.38 3.64 -2.74
CA VAL A 54 4.25 4.11 -3.55
C VAL A 54 3.64 5.32 -2.89
N PHE A 55 3.15 6.29 -3.66
CA PHE A 55 2.48 7.50 -3.16
C PHE A 55 1.63 8.12 -4.27
N HIS A 56 0.76 9.05 -3.90
CA HIS A 56 0.06 9.91 -4.87
C HIS A 56 0.45 11.37 -4.67
N LYS A 57 0.01 12.21 -5.58
CA LYS A 57 0.08 13.67 -5.46
C LYS A 57 -1.28 14.28 -5.76
N ASP A 58 -1.62 15.37 -5.05
CA ASP A 58 -2.86 16.09 -5.29
C ASP A 58 -2.88 16.83 -6.64
N GLU A 59 -1.72 17.06 -7.26
CA GLU A 59 -1.64 17.77 -8.54
C GLU A 59 -2.10 16.95 -9.74
N ASP A 60 -1.92 15.61 -9.69
CA ASP A 60 -2.19 14.74 -10.84
C ASP A 60 -3.05 13.49 -10.50
N HIS A 61 -3.28 13.21 -9.21
CA HIS A 61 -4.04 12.03 -8.73
C HIS A 61 -3.60 10.72 -9.39
N GLY A 62 -2.31 10.59 -9.70
CA GLY A 62 -1.68 9.43 -10.30
C GLY A 62 -0.92 8.59 -9.28
N LEU A 63 -0.61 7.36 -9.66
CA LEU A 63 0.28 6.50 -8.89
C LEU A 63 1.73 6.89 -9.18
N HIS A 64 2.47 7.25 -8.14
CA HIS A 64 3.91 7.45 -8.18
C HIS A 64 4.63 6.32 -7.48
N MET A 65 5.85 6.04 -7.91
CA MET A 65 6.76 5.08 -7.29
C MET A 65 8.13 5.68 -7.13
N ALA A 66 8.80 5.40 -6.02
CA ALA A 66 10.19 5.79 -5.77
C ALA A 66 10.99 4.62 -5.21
N ILE A 67 12.24 4.50 -5.63
CA ILE A 67 13.17 3.46 -5.15
C ILE A 67 14.21 4.11 -4.23
N SER A 68 14.60 3.37 -3.20
CA SER A 68 15.71 3.70 -2.32
C SER A 68 16.58 2.46 -2.09
N PRO A 69 17.91 2.52 -2.31
CA PRO A 69 18.82 1.44 -1.95
C PRO A 69 19.16 1.41 -0.45
N ASP A 70 19.01 2.51 0.26
CA ASP A 70 19.47 2.69 1.65
C ASP A 70 18.34 2.93 2.66
N GLY A 71 17.10 3.13 2.17
CA GLY A 71 15.96 3.48 3.01
C GLY A 71 15.99 4.92 3.55
N TYR A 72 16.90 5.76 3.05
CA TYR A 72 17.04 7.18 3.42
C TYR A 72 16.80 8.11 2.24
N THR A 73 17.34 7.78 1.08
CA THR A 73 17.25 8.61 -0.13
C THR A 73 16.35 7.94 -1.16
N PHE A 74 15.23 8.57 -1.48
CA PHE A 74 14.24 8.07 -2.42
C PHE A 74 14.29 8.84 -3.74
N THR A 75 14.33 8.10 -4.84
CA THR A 75 14.32 8.63 -6.21
C THR A 75 13.07 8.12 -6.92
N ALA A 76 12.21 9.05 -7.36
CA ALA A 76 10.99 8.69 -8.08
C ALA A 76 11.32 8.15 -9.48
N LEU A 77 10.61 7.12 -9.88
CA LEU A 77 10.61 6.56 -11.22
C LEU A 77 9.95 7.54 -12.21
N ASN A 78 10.06 7.25 -13.52
CA ASN A 78 9.43 8.02 -14.58
C ASN A 78 9.69 9.53 -14.47
N GLU A 79 10.92 9.92 -14.08
CA GLU A 79 11.32 11.34 -13.93
C GLU A 79 10.44 12.13 -12.95
N GLY A 80 9.86 11.47 -11.94
CA GLY A 80 8.94 12.08 -10.97
C GLY A 80 7.50 12.24 -11.46
N LYS A 81 7.18 11.80 -12.68
CA LYS A 81 5.80 11.73 -13.20
C LYS A 81 5.11 10.46 -12.69
N PRO A 82 3.76 10.38 -12.76
CA PRO A 82 3.06 9.14 -12.41
C PRO A 82 3.54 7.95 -13.24
N VAL A 83 3.74 6.81 -12.59
CA VAL A 83 3.98 5.53 -13.29
C VAL A 83 2.67 4.99 -13.89
N ILE A 84 1.52 5.35 -13.31
CA ILE A 84 0.19 5.09 -13.84
C ILE A 84 -0.67 6.33 -13.62
N ALA A 85 -1.24 6.87 -14.70
CA ALA A 85 -2.16 8.00 -14.62
C ALA A 85 -3.50 7.56 -14.01
N GLY A 86 -3.99 8.28 -12.99
CA GLY A 86 -5.19 7.92 -12.25
C GLY A 86 -6.46 7.90 -13.11
N ASP A 87 -6.57 8.80 -14.08
CA ASP A 87 -7.71 8.88 -15.00
C ASP A 87 -7.85 7.67 -15.95
N THR A 88 -6.77 6.87 -16.10
CA THR A 88 -6.76 5.65 -16.90
C THR A 88 -7.23 4.42 -16.14
N ILE A 89 -7.21 4.45 -14.80
CA ILE A 89 -7.49 3.29 -13.97
C ILE A 89 -8.69 3.46 -13.02
N ALA A 90 -9.02 4.69 -12.64
CA ALA A 90 -10.08 5.00 -11.68
C ALA A 90 -11.38 5.44 -12.39
N GLU A 91 -12.54 5.03 -11.86
CA GLU A 91 -13.86 5.51 -12.33
C GLU A 91 -14.01 7.01 -12.07
N GLN A 92 -13.49 7.50 -10.92
CA GLN A 92 -13.49 8.91 -10.51
C GLN A 92 -12.39 9.75 -11.19
N LYS A 93 -11.63 9.16 -12.15
CA LYS A 93 -10.56 9.83 -12.88
C LYS A 93 -9.36 10.28 -12.03
N GLY A 94 -9.14 9.64 -10.90
CA GLY A 94 -8.01 9.86 -10.04
C GLY A 94 -7.90 8.78 -8.97
N ILE A 95 -6.67 8.52 -8.53
CA ILE A 95 -6.42 7.66 -7.38
C ILE A 95 -5.83 8.46 -6.22
N ARG A 96 -6.07 7.96 -5.02
CA ARG A 96 -5.44 8.44 -3.79
C ARG A 96 -5.00 7.24 -2.95
N ASP A 97 -4.23 7.52 -1.94
CA ASP A 97 -3.92 6.62 -0.82
C ASP A 97 -3.42 5.23 -1.29
N PRO A 98 -2.38 5.16 -2.15
CA PRO A 98 -1.89 3.88 -2.62
C PRO A 98 -1.17 3.13 -1.50
N HIS A 99 -1.54 1.86 -1.32
CA HIS A 99 -0.83 0.91 -0.47
C HIS A 99 -0.37 -0.29 -1.30
N ILE A 100 0.84 -0.76 -1.04
CA ILE A 100 1.43 -1.93 -1.70
C ILE A 100 1.81 -3.00 -0.69
N PHE A 101 1.50 -4.24 -1.01
CA PHE A 101 1.79 -5.40 -0.15
C PHE A 101 2.43 -6.53 -0.98
N ARG A 102 3.47 -7.16 -0.45
CA ARG A 102 4.00 -8.41 -1.01
C ARG A 102 3.32 -9.59 -0.35
N GLY A 103 2.56 -10.34 -1.12
CA GLY A 103 1.86 -11.53 -0.62
C GLY A 103 2.76 -12.73 -0.37
N PRO A 104 2.26 -13.73 0.35
CA PRO A 104 2.97 -14.99 0.61
C PRO A 104 3.17 -15.84 -0.65
N ASP A 105 2.47 -15.53 -1.74
CA ASP A 105 2.66 -16.12 -3.07
C ASP A 105 3.80 -15.44 -3.87
N GLY A 106 4.35 -14.32 -3.35
CA GLY A 106 5.36 -13.50 -4.00
C GLY A 106 4.82 -12.46 -4.97
N ALA A 107 3.51 -12.39 -5.17
CA ALA A 107 2.88 -11.33 -5.95
C ALA A 107 2.82 -10.01 -5.16
N PHE A 108 2.68 -8.91 -5.90
CA PHE A 108 2.45 -7.58 -5.35
C PHE A 108 0.98 -7.21 -5.49
N TYR A 109 0.41 -6.74 -4.41
CA TYR A 109 -0.98 -6.32 -4.27
C TYR A 109 -1.00 -4.82 -3.99
N LEU A 110 -1.60 -4.06 -4.90
CA LEU A 110 -1.70 -2.60 -4.83
C LEU A 110 -3.18 -2.24 -4.68
N SER A 111 -3.52 -1.49 -3.66
CA SER A 111 -4.87 -0.99 -3.41
C SER A 111 -4.86 0.52 -3.30
N MET A 112 -5.90 1.18 -3.82
CA MET A 112 -5.98 2.64 -3.93
C MET A 112 -7.42 3.09 -3.78
N THR A 113 -7.61 4.28 -3.22
CA THR A 113 -8.89 4.99 -3.21
C THR A 113 -9.23 5.46 -4.63
N ASP A 114 -10.44 5.14 -5.12
CA ASP A 114 -10.97 5.69 -6.37
C ASP A 114 -11.61 7.05 -6.08
N LEU A 115 -10.84 8.12 -6.22
CA LEU A 115 -11.29 9.50 -5.93
C LEU A 115 -10.39 10.53 -6.59
N HIS A 116 -11.01 11.53 -7.23
CA HIS A 116 -10.36 12.76 -7.71
C HIS A 116 -10.96 13.96 -7.01
N ILE A 117 -10.25 14.58 -6.05
CA ILE A 117 -10.79 15.66 -5.23
C ILE A 117 -10.95 16.99 -5.99
N TYR A 118 -10.29 17.15 -7.12
CA TYR A 118 -10.40 18.33 -8.00
C TYR A 118 -11.12 18.03 -9.33
N ALA A 119 -11.90 16.95 -9.38
CA ALA A 119 -12.54 16.51 -10.63
C ALA A 119 -13.48 17.55 -11.25
N GLN A 120 -14.14 18.38 -10.45
CA GLN A 120 -14.92 19.51 -10.97
C GLN A 120 -14.02 20.58 -11.60
N ARG A 121 -12.97 21.01 -10.91
CA ARG A 121 -11.98 21.99 -11.41
C ARG A 121 -11.34 21.54 -12.72
N ASP A 122 -11.04 20.24 -12.79
CA ASP A 122 -10.31 19.65 -13.90
C ASP A 122 -11.23 19.14 -15.03
N GLY A 123 -12.55 19.40 -14.90
CA GLY A 123 -13.54 19.14 -15.96
C GLY A 123 -14.00 17.68 -16.10
N TYR A 124 -13.71 16.84 -15.13
CA TYR A 124 -14.16 15.43 -15.14
C TYR A 124 -15.59 15.26 -14.60
N ARG A 125 -16.13 16.22 -13.86
CA ARG A 125 -17.47 16.22 -13.27
C ARG A 125 -18.06 17.63 -13.18
N ASP A 126 -19.40 17.73 -13.15
CA ASP A 126 -20.12 19.00 -12.95
C ASP A 126 -20.23 19.35 -11.46
N THR A 127 -20.07 18.38 -10.54
CA THR A 127 -20.18 18.52 -9.10
C THR A 127 -18.81 18.40 -8.43
N GLU A 128 -18.65 19.01 -7.25
CA GLU A 128 -17.43 18.89 -6.46
C GLU A 128 -17.11 17.44 -6.08
N TRP A 129 -18.12 16.71 -5.63
CA TRP A 129 -18.01 15.31 -5.20
C TRP A 129 -18.90 14.40 -6.04
N GLU A 130 -18.67 13.10 -5.96
CA GLU A 130 -19.45 12.09 -6.67
C GLU A 130 -20.96 12.19 -6.34
N ARG A 131 -21.27 12.54 -5.09
CA ARG A 131 -22.62 12.81 -4.58
C ARG A 131 -22.65 14.09 -3.76
N ASP A 132 -23.83 14.55 -3.35
CA ASP A 132 -24.00 15.74 -2.54
C ASP A 132 -23.13 15.69 -1.27
N GLY A 133 -22.23 16.63 -1.11
CA GLY A 133 -21.30 16.69 0.03
C GLY A 133 -21.98 17.02 1.35
N LYS A 134 -23.19 17.60 1.35
CA LYS A 134 -23.96 17.82 2.59
C LYS A 134 -24.52 16.50 3.13
N GLU A 135 -24.92 15.61 2.26
CA GLU A 135 -25.50 14.31 2.63
C GLU A 135 -24.42 13.24 2.86
N TYR A 136 -23.38 13.20 2.01
CA TYR A 136 -22.38 12.12 2.00
C TYR A 136 -21.00 12.54 2.53
N GLY A 137 -20.80 13.82 2.85
CA GLY A 137 -19.57 14.36 3.41
C GLY A 137 -18.49 14.67 2.37
N TRP A 138 -17.42 15.28 2.85
CA TRP A 138 -16.23 15.62 2.09
C TRP A 138 -15.59 14.36 1.46
N GLY A 139 -15.10 14.50 0.24
CA GLY A 139 -14.36 13.42 -0.42
C GLY A 139 -15.16 12.15 -0.66
N ASN A 140 -16.50 12.26 -0.71
CA ASN A 140 -17.33 11.06 -0.87
C ASN A 140 -17.01 10.31 -2.15
N ASN A 141 -16.93 8.98 -2.01
CA ASN A 141 -16.68 8.04 -3.08
C ASN A 141 -17.37 6.70 -2.77
N ARG A 142 -17.37 5.76 -3.73
CA ARG A 142 -18.08 4.49 -3.60
C ARG A 142 -17.21 3.30 -3.94
N GLY A 143 -15.93 3.49 -4.23
CA GLY A 143 -15.11 2.42 -4.75
C GLY A 143 -13.62 2.53 -4.49
N LEU A 144 -12.94 1.43 -4.84
CA LEU A 144 -11.50 1.26 -4.74
C LEU A 144 -10.95 0.70 -6.05
N VAL A 145 -9.68 0.97 -6.31
CA VAL A 145 -8.92 0.35 -7.41
C VAL A 145 -7.97 -0.68 -6.81
N LEU A 146 -8.07 -1.93 -7.27
CA LEU A 146 -7.21 -3.03 -6.88
C LEU A 146 -6.35 -3.46 -8.07
N MET A 147 -5.08 -3.73 -7.84
CA MET A 147 -4.16 -4.21 -8.88
C MET A 147 -3.25 -5.30 -8.33
N LYS A 148 -3.02 -6.34 -9.14
CA LYS A 148 -2.07 -7.42 -8.82
C LYS A 148 -0.99 -7.50 -9.88
N SER A 149 0.26 -7.67 -9.45
CA SER A 149 1.44 -7.83 -10.32
C SER A 149 2.38 -8.89 -9.77
N TRP A 150 3.18 -9.49 -10.67
CA TRP A 150 4.28 -10.39 -10.32
C TRP A 150 5.65 -9.75 -10.52
N ASP A 151 5.68 -8.55 -11.13
CA ASP A 151 6.94 -7.91 -11.55
C ASP A 151 6.97 -6.39 -11.33
N LEU A 152 5.90 -5.79 -10.74
CA LEU A 152 5.74 -4.36 -10.52
C LEU A 152 5.58 -3.52 -11.80
N ILE A 153 5.54 -4.17 -12.96
CA ILE A 153 5.47 -3.52 -14.28
C ILE A 153 4.11 -3.81 -14.93
N HIS A 154 3.73 -5.09 -14.94
CA HIS A 154 2.50 -5.55 -15.56
C HIS A 154 1.43 -5.81 -14.51
N TRP A 155 0.33 -5.10 -14.60
CA TRP A 155 -0.71 -5.09 -13.58
C TRP A 155 -2.06 -5.60 -14.13
N LYS A 156 -2.67 -6.55 -13.44
CA LYS A 156 -4.09 -6.88 -13.58
C LYS A 156 -4.89 -5.97 -12.67
N ARG A 157 -5.92 -5.29 -13.19
CA ARG A 157 -6.74 -4.31 -12.46
C ARG A 157 -8.16 -4.77 -12.27
N THR A 158 -8.74 -4.39 -11.13
CA THR A 158 -10.18 -4.50 -10.82
C THR A 158 -10.64 -3.24 -10.09
N ASN A 159 -11.78 -2.69 -10.48
CA ASN A 159 -12.43 -1.61 -9.76
C ASN A 159 -13.58 -2.19 -8.92
N LEU A 160 -13.56 -1.96 -7.62
CA LEU A 160 -14.60 -2.38 -6.68
C LEU A 160 -15.60 -1.25 -6.45
N ARG A 161 -16.89 -1.64 -6.31
CA ARG A 161 -17.98 -0.72 -6.00
C ARG A 161 -18.75 -1.24 -4.79
N PHE A 162 -18.58 -0.58 -3.63
CA PHE A 162 -19.26 -0.98 -2.39
C PHE A 162 -20.78 -0.76 -2.44
N ASP A 163 -21.24 0.32 -3.06
CA ASP A 163 -22.65 0.63 -3.23
C ASP A 163 -23.43 -0.41 -4.06
N LYS A 164 -22.72 -1.31 -4.75
CA LYS A 164 -23.30 -2.41 -5.54
C LYS A 164 -23.27 -3.76 -4.83
N LEU A 165 -22.69 -3.86 -3.63
CA LEU A 165 -22.61 -5.14 -2.93
C LEU A 165 -23.97 -5.65 -2.45
N SER A 166 -24.78 -4.76 -1.88
CA SER A 166 -26.17 -5.03 -1.49
C SER A 166 -26.87 -3.70 -1.15
N ALA A 167 -28.19 -3.74 -0.94
CA ALA A 167 -28.96 -2.57 -0.54
C ALA A 167 -28.45 -1.91 0.75
N ALA A 168 -27.85 -2.66 1.68
CA ALA A 168 -27.29 -2.13 2.91
C ALA A 168 -26.09 -1.19 2.69
N TYR A 169 -25.40 -1.31 1.53
CA TYR A 169 -24.23 -0.50 1.20
C TYR A 169 -24.53 0.63 0.19
N SER A 170 -25.80 0.82 -0.24
CA SER A 170 -26.19 1.89 -1.14
C SER A 170 -25.83 3.29 -0.63
N GLU A 171 -25.83 3.46 0.69
CA GLU A 171 -25.57 4.71 1.40
C GLU A 171 -24.11 4.90 1.85
N VAL A 172 -23.16 4.11 1.29
CA VAL A 172 -21.73 4.30 1.59
C VAL A 172 -21.32 5.73 1.24
N GLY A 173 -20.81 6.47 2.24
CA GLY A 173 -20.34 7.84 2.10
C GLY A 173 -18.91 7.91 1.60
N CYS A 174 -18.04 7.01 2.07
CA CYS A 174 -16.69 6.86 1.55
C CYS A 174 -16.18 5.44 1.70
N ALA A 175 -15.16 5.11 0.88
CA ALA A 175 -14.25 3.99 1.05
C ALA A 175 -12.86 4.51 0.71
N TRP A 176 -12.00 4.73 1.74
CA TRP A 176 -10.71 5.37 1.60
C TRP A 176 -9.56 4.52 2.12
N ALA A 177 -8.37 4.85 1.65
CA ALA A 177 -7.11 4.34 2.17
C ALA A 177 -7.13 2.82 2.39
N PRO A 178 -7.35 2.03 1.32
CA PRO A 178 -7.35 0.58 1.42
C PRO A 178 -5.94 0.07 1.59
N GLU A 179 -5.73 -0.78 2.58
CA GLU A 179 -4.49 -1.50 2.80
C GLU A 179 -4.71 -3.00 2.80
N VAL A 180 -3.64 -3.76 2.59
CA VAL A 180 -3.68 -5.22 2.49
C VAL A 180 -2.69 -5.85 3.45
N THR A 181 -3.14 -6.88 4.14
CA THR A 181 -2.30 -7.77 4.94
C THR A 181 -2.70 -9.22 4.70
N TYR A 182 -1.97 -10.16 5.29
CA TYR A 182 -2.30 -11.58 5.21
C TYR A 182 -2.72 -12.11 6.57
N ASP A 183 -3.88 -12.72 6.63
CA ASP A 183 -4.36 -13.45 7.82
C ASP A 183 -3.80 -14.87 7.78
N ASP A 184 -2.69 -15.11 8.46
CA ASP A 184 -2.04 -16.43 8.52
C ASP A 184 -2.94 -17.51 9.10
N LYS A 185 -3.85 -17.15 10.03
CA LYS A 185 -4.78 -18.11 10.67
C LYS A 185 -5.85 -18.60 9.70
N LYS A 186 -6.27 -17.74 8.78
CA LYS A 186 -7.27 -18.08 7.75
C LYS A 186 -6.64 -18.47 6.42
N GLY A 187 -5.35 -18.14 6.22
CA GLY A 187 -4.67 -18.36 4.94
C GLY A 187 -5.23 -17.48 3.83
N LYS A 188 -5.58 -16.21 4.12
CA LYS A 188 -6.28 -15.32 3.20
C LYS A 188 -5.74 -13.89 3.20
N LEU A 189 -5.84 -13.23 2.06
CA LEU A 189 -5.65 -11.79 1.96
C LEU A 189 -6.80 -11.07 2.67
N MET A 190 -6.45 -10.17 3.56
CA MET A 190 -7.37 -9.27 4.24
C MET A 190 -7.09 -7.84 3.77
N MET A 191 -8.09 -7.19 3.18
CA MET A 191 -8.04 -5.77 2.86
C MET A 191 -8.84 -5.01 3.92
N TYR A 192 -8.30 -3.94 4.45
CA TYR A 192 -8.95 -3.07 5.41
C TYR A 192 -8.89 -1.61 4.92
N PHE A 193 -9.86 -0.82 5.31
CA PHE A 193 -10.05 0.52 4.77
C PHE A 193 -10.96 1.36 5.67
N THR A 194 -10.88 2.67 5.50
CA THR A 194 -11.81 3.63 6.10
C THR A 194 -13.15 3.58 5.38
N MET A 195 -14.25 3.49 6.11
CA MET A 195 -15.60 3.59 5.54
C MET A 195 -16.54 4.35 6.49
N ARG A 196 -17.50 5.06 5.91
CA ARG A 196 -18.65 5.63 6.60
C ARG A 196 -19.93 5.44 5.77
N PHE A 197 -21.07 5.53 6.42
CA PHE A 197 -22.36 5.65 5.76
C PHE A 197 -22.81 7.10 5.82
N LYS A 198 -23.35 7.62 4.70
CA LYS A 198 -23.67 9.04 4.56
C LYS A 198 -22.52 9.92 5.06
N ASN A 199 -22.80 10.89 5.94
CA ASN A 199 -21.83 11.79 6.55
C ASN A 199 -21.61 11.48 8.04
N GLU A 200 -21.63 10.19 8.40
CA GLU A 200 -21.32 9.74 9.78
C GLU A 200 -19.81 9.80 10.06
N ALA A 201 -19.41 9.53 11.32
CA ALA A 201 -18.00 9.38 11.67
C ALA A 201 -17.38 8.18 10.96
N ASN A 202 -16.16 8.36 10.49
CA ASN A 202 -15.41 7.31 9.81
C ASN A 202 -15.00 6.21 10.78
N LYS A 203 -15.06 4.96 10.32
CA LYS A 203 -14.63 3.76 11.05
C LYS A 203 -13.77 2.91 10.14
N LEU A 204 -13.01 2.00 10.71
CA LEU A 204 -12.20 1.04 9.97
C LEU A 204 -12.98 -0.25 9.76
N TYR A 205 -13.01 -0.72 8.53
CA TYR A 205 -13.66 -1.96 8.11
C TYR A 205 -12.66 -2.87 7.43
N TYR A 206 -12.96 -4.16 7.34
CA TYR A 206 -12.18 -5.13 6.59
C TYR A 206 -13.05 -6.09 5.78
N VAL A 207 -12.44 -6.68 4.78
CA VAL A 207 -12.98 -7.76 3.94
C VAL A 207 -11.90 -8.81 3.70
N TYR A 208 -12.29 -10.03 3.38
CA TYR A 208 -11.38 -10.99 2.75
C TYR A 208 -11.52 -10.91 1.24
N VAL A 209 -10.40 -11.04 0.53
CA VAL A 209 -10.30 -10.94 -0.92
C VAL A 209 -9.71 -12.25 -1.46
N ASN A 210 -10.13 -12.67 -2.64
CA ASN A 210 -9.58 -13.87 -3.27
C ASN A 210 -8.12 -13.69 -3.72
N ASP A 211 -7.44 -14.79 -4.01
CA ASP A 211 -6.02 -14.79 -4.40
C ASP A 211 -5.75 -14.02 -5.73
N ASP A 212 -6.75 -13.93 -6.62
CA ASP A 212 -6.65 -13.15 -7.87
C ASP A 212 -6.76 -11.63 -7.63
N PHE A 213 -7.10 -11.21 -6.41
CA PHE A 213 -7.29 -9.82 -5.99
C PHE A 213 -8.33 -9.06 -6.83
N ASP A 214 -9.39 -9.75 -7.23
CA ASP A 214 -10.42 -9.20 -8.12
C ASP A 214 -11.84 -9.37 -7.58
N LYS A 215 -12.01 -10.02 -6.42
CA LYS A 215 -13.32 -10.29 -5.83
C LYS A 215 -13.29 -10.31 -4.31
N LEU A 216 -14.28 -9.66 -3.70
CA LEU A 216 -14.53 -9.77 -2.26
C LEU A 216 -15.11 -11.16 -1.95
N GLU A 217 -14.58 -11.81 -0.92
CA GLU A 217 -15.10 -13.08 -0.41
C GLU A 217 -16.05 -12.87 0.78
N THR A 218 -15.99 -11.71 1.41
CA THR A 218 -16.90 -11.31 2.49
C THR A 218 -17.46 -9.92 2.26
N LEU A 219 -18.59 -9.63 2.88
CA LEU A 219 -19.04 -8.24 3.04
C LEU A 219 -18.16 -7.50 4.05
N PRO A 220 -18.09 -6.15 3.99
CA PRO A 220 -17.37 -5.35 4.96
C PRO A 220 -17.82 -5.63 6.40
N GLN A 221 -16.85 -5.85 7.27
CA GLN A 221 -17.03 -6.08 8.70
C GLN A 221 -16.28 -4.98 9.46
N LEU A 222 -16.83 -4.54 10.60
CA LEU A 222 -16.17 -3.55 11.44
C LEU A 222 -14.86 -4.14 11.98
N LEU A 223 -13.76 -3.44 11.73
CA LEU A 223 -12.44 -3.75 12.26
C LEU A 223 -12.17 -2.99 13.56
N PHE A 224 -12.39 -1.69 13.51
CA PHE A 224 -12.14 -0.79 14.63
C PHE A 224 -12.99 0.48 14.52
N GLN A 225 -13.44 0.99 15.65
CA GLN A 225 -13.97 2.32 15.82
C GLN A 225 -13.34 2.97 17.03
N TYR A 226 -13.20 4.29 17.02
CA TYR A 226 -12.71 5.02 18.18
C TYR A 226 -13.67 4.82 19.37
N PRO A 227 -13.20 4.82 20.64
CA PRO A 227 -14.08 4.61 21.81
C PRO A 227 -15.25 5.60 21.91
N ASP A 228 -15.06 6.85 21.52
CA ASP A 228 -16.17 7.77 21.25
C ASP A 228 -16.58 7.61 19.77
N GLU A 229 -17.73 7.04 19.53
CA GLU A 229 -18.26 6.73 18.19
C GLU A 229 -18.44 7.96 17.28
N LYS A 230 -18.40 9.17 17.84
CA LYS A 230 -18.48 10.44 17.09
C LYS A 230 -17.12 10.89 16.55
N ILE A 231 -16.04 10.30 17.03
CA ILE A 231 -14.69 10.61 16.61
C ILE A 231 -14.30 9.67 15.46
N SER A 232 -13.86 10.24 14.36
CA SER A 232 -13.40 9.48 13.21
C SER A 232 -12.06 8.79 13.49
N ALA A 233 -11.95 7.53 13.04
CA ALA A 233 -10.72 6.78 12.86
C ALA A 233 -10.55 6.47 11.39
N ILE A 234 -9.39 6.84 10.80
CA ILE A 234 -9.09 6.67 9.37
C ILE A 234 -7.66 6.15 9.17
N ASP A 235 -7.34 5.74 7.95
CA ASP A 235 -6.00 5.48 7.46
C ASP A 235 -5.20 4.55 8.37
N ALA A 236 -5.65 3.32 8.51
CA ALA A 236 -4.94 2.35 9.36
C ALA A 236 -3.82 1.66 8.58
N ASP A 237 -2.68 1.45 9.23
CA ASP A 237 -1.60 0.53 8.84
C ASP A 237 -1.45 -0.56 9.90
N ILE A 238 -1.54 -1.82 9.48
CA ILE A 238 -1.43 -2.98 10.38
C ILE A 238 -0.16 -3.75 10.09
N THR A 239 0.73 -3.79 11.06
CA THR A 239 1.98 -4.56 11.00
C THR A 239 2.01 -5.60 12.11
N ARG A 240 2.34 -6.85 11.75
CA ARG A 240 2.59 -7.90 12.73
C ARG A 240 4.01 -7.80 13.26
N ILE A 241 4.14 -7.71 14.58
CA ILE A 241 5.39 -7.66 15.30
C ILE A 241 5.35 -8.75 16.36
N GLU A 242 6.22 -9.75 16.23
CA GLU A 242 6.16 -10.97 17.06
C GLU A 242 4.76 -11.63 17.00
N ASP A 243 4.08 -11.67 18.13
CA ASP A 243 2.76 -12.29 18.26
C ASP A 243 1.59 -11.27 18.30
N LYS A 244 1.90 -9.97 18.13
CA LYS A 244 0.92 -8.88 18.19
C LYS A 244 0.75 -8.21 16.81
N TYR A 245 -0.43 -7.65 16.60
CA TYR A 245 -0.75 -6.78 15.47
C TYR A 245 -0.81 -5.34 15.98
N HIS A 246 0.11 -4.52 15.50
CA HIS A 246 0.18 -3.09 15.78
C HIS A 246 -0.50 -2.34 14.64
N MET A 247 -1.60 -1.66 14.96
CA MET A 247 -2.34 -0.82 14.03
C MET A 247 -2.05 0.64 14.38
N PHE A 248 -1.35 1.34 13.48
CA PHE A 248 -1.27 2.80 13.52
C PHE A 248 -2.42 3.36 12.70
N TYR A 249 -3.06 4.40 13.17
CA TYR A 249 -4.22 4.99 12.51
C TYR A 249 -4.35 6.46 12.86
N VAL A 250 -5.13 7.21 12.08
CA VAL A 250 -5.43 8.61 12.36
C VAL A 250 -6.68 8.72 13.23
N SER A 251 -6.59 9.48 14.30
CA SER A 251 -7.73 9.87 15.11
C SER A 251 -8.00 11.36 14.99
N HIS A 252 -9.26 11.76 14.95
CA HIS A 252 -9.68 13.16 14.99
C HIS A 252 -10.07 13.61 16.42
N ASP A 253 -9.44 13.04 17.44
CA ASP A 253 -9.63 13.36 18.84
C ASP A 253 -8.78 14.57 19.26
N GLY A 254 -9.36 15.77 19.20
CA GLY A 254 -8.67 17.01 19.55
C GLY A 254 -7.64 17.49 18.51
N GLY A 255 -7.68 16.95 17.30
CA GLY A 255 -6.79 17.21 16.18
C GLY A 255 -6.77 16.03 15.24
N ALA A 256 -5.93 16.06 14.22
CA ALA A 256 -5.65 14.91 13.36
C ALA A 256 -4.18 14.49 13.53
N GLY A 257 -3.95 13.25 13.94
CA GLY A 257 -2.60 12.72 14.15
C GLY A 257 -2.62 11.22 14.42
N ILE A 258 -1.43 10.65 14.54
CA ILE A 258 -1.22 9.21 14.57
C ILE A 258 -1.39 8.67 15.99
N LYS A 259 -2.28 7.68 16.12
CA LYS A 259 -2.45 6.86 17.33
C LYS A 259 -2.14 5.40 17.03
N GLN A 260 -2.09 4.58 18.07
CA GLN A 260 -1.86 3.14 17.97
C GLN A 260 -2.98 2.37 18.66
N ALA A 261 -3.32 1.22 18.10
CA ALA A 261 -4.07 0.18 18.78
C ALA A 261 -3.37 -1.18 18.56
N VAL A 262 -3.47 -2.08 19.53
CA VAL A 262 -2.75 -3.37 19.50
C VAL A 262 -3.73 -4.51 19.73
N SER A 263 -3.56 -5.63 19.03
CA SER A 263 -4.38 -6.83 19.17
C SER A 263 -3.57 -8.12 19.01
N ASP A 264 -4.09 -9.24 19.57
CA ASP A 264 -3.63 -10.60 19.28
C ASP A 264 -4.26 -11.19 18.01
N ARG A 265 -5.15 -10.43 17.36
CA ARG A 265 -5.88 -10.82 16.15
C ARG A 265 -5.79 -9.74 15.09
N VAL A 266 -5.57 -10.15 13.85
CA VAL A 266 -5.46 -9.20 12.74
C VAL A 266 -6.76 -8.45 12.46
N ASN A 267 -7.91 -9.03 12.79
CA ASN A 267 -9.23 -8.57 12.36
C ASN A 267 -10.19 -8.19 13.49
N SER A 268 -9.73 -8.10 14.73
CA SER A 268 -10.59 -7.73 15.88
C SER A 268 -9.81 -7.40 17.14
N ASP A 269 -10.53 -6.94 18.15
CA ASP A 269 -10.08 -6.80 19.55
C ASP A 269 -8.88 -5.85 19.73
N TYR A 270 -8.81 -4.80 18.90
CA TYR A 270 -7.79 -3.77 19.01
C TYR A 270 -8.01 -2.88 20.24
N GLU A 271 -7.06 -2.89 21.16
CA GLU A 271 -7.01 -2.00 22.31
C GLU A 271 -6.26 -0.73 21.94
N TYR A 272 -6.95 0.43 21.99
CA TYR A 272 -6.36 1.70 21.59
C TYR A 272 -5.45 2.30 22.66
N ASN A 273 -4.43 3.04 22.21
CA ASN A 273 -3.59 3.86 23.03
C ASN A 273 -3.91 5.34 22.75
N ALA A 274 -4.16 6.12 23.82
CA ALA A 274 -4.50 7.54 23.71
C ALA A 274 -3.31 8.44 23.30
N ARG A 275 -2.09 7.92 23.35
CA ARG A 275 -0.86 8.66 23.02
C ARG A 275 -0.82 9.02 21.54
N TRP A 276 -0.24 10.19 21.23
CA TRP A 276 0.15 10.60 19.88
C TRP A 276 1.53 10.04 19.55
N TYR A 277 1.71 9.56 18.32
CA TYR A 277 2.94 8.92 17.85
C TYR A 277 3.69 9.76 16.81
N ASP A 278 3.05 10.77 16.21
CA ASP A 278 3.73 11.78 15.42
C ASP A 278 4.17 12.94 16.32
N PRO A 279 5.35 13.56 16.07
CA PRO A 279 5.84 14.69 16.83
C PRO A 279 5.48 16.05 16.20
N GLU A 280 4.67 16.05 15.14
CA GLU A 280 4.42 17.22 14.33
C GLU A 280 3.47 18.21 15.03
N PRO A 281 3.69 19.53 14.89
CA PRO A 281 2.80 20.54 15.46
C PRO A 281 1.52 20.75 14.65
N THR A 282 1.37 20.10 13.51
CA THR A 282 0.26 20.22 12.57
C THR A 282 -0.39 18.87 12.31
N ALA A 283 -1.51 18.87 11.60
CA ALA A 283 -2.25 17.66 11.30
C ALA A 283 -1.45 16.66 10.45
N CYS A 284 -1.48 15.39 10.86
CA CYS A 284 -0.87 14.24 10.19
C CYS A 284 -1.91 13.20 9.83
N GLU A 285 -1.64 12.45 8.75
CA GLU A 285 -2.45 11.33 8.28
C GLU A 285 -1.57 10.19 7.74
N ALA A 286 -2.19 9.10 7.28
CA ALA A 286 -1.54 8.06 6.50
C ALA A 286 -0.27 7.47 7.16
N PRO A 287 -0.37 6.88 8.35
CA PRO A 287 0.78 6.16 8.91
C PRO A 287 1.13 4.96 8.05
N ASN A 288 2.44 4.67 7.94
CA ASN A 288 2.94 3.42 7.39
C ASN A 288 4.20 2.99 8.14
N LEU A 289 4.20 1.77 8.67
CA LEU A 289 5.30 1.22 9.44
C LEU A 289 6.11 0.22 8.61
N TRP A 290 7.40 0.44 8.47
CA TRP A 290 8.30 -0.46 7.74
C TRP A 290 9.61 -0.71 8.48
N LYS A 291 10.20 -1.89 8.28
CA LYS A 291 11.45 -2.31 8.93
C LYS A 291 12.66 -1.89 8.11
N ARG A 292 13.75 -1.47 8.74
CA ARG A 292 15.04 -1.28 8.06
C ARG A 292 15.65 -2.63 7.69
N ILE A 293 16.14 -2.74 6.48
CA ILE A 293 16.79 -3.96 6.00
C ILE A 293 18.08 -4.19 6.78
N GLY A 294 18.23 -5.39 7.37
CA GLY A 294 19.41 -5.78 8.13
C GLY A 294 19.50 -5.18 9.53
N GLU A 295 18.50 -4.45 9.99
CA GLU A 295 18.48 -3.80 11.30
C GLU A 295 17.24 -4.22 12.10
N ASP A 296 17.34 -4.18 13.41
CA ASP A 296 16.18 -4.33 14.31
C ASP A 296 15.58 -2.96 14.65
N ARG A 297 15.23 -2.23 13.61
CA ARG A 297 14.62 -0.89 13.68
C ARG A 297 13.48 -0.76 12.70
N TRP A 298 12.48 0.00 13.13
CA TRP A 298 11.28 0.29 12.37
C TRP A 298 11.12 1.78 12.18
N VAL A 299 10.63 2.17 11.03
CA VAL A 299 10.33 3.57 10.71
C VAL A 299 8.84 3.73 10.55
N LEU A 300 8.26 4.63 11.31
CA LEU A 300 6.91 5.13 11.15
C LEU A 300 6.96 6.35 10.24
N MET A 301 6.43 6.23 9.05
CA MET A 301 6.22 7.31 8.09
C MET A 301 4.77 7.82 8.23
N TYR A 302 4.55 9.10 8.01
CA TYR A 302 3.21 9.71 8.01
C TYR A 302 3.19 10.95 7.11
N ASP A 303 2.01 11.33 6.59
CA ASP A 303 1.80 12.52 5.75
C ASP A 303 1.51 13.73 6.64
N VAL A 304 2.35 14.75 6.59
CA VAL A 304 2.19 16.02 7.28
C VAL A 304 1.38 16.95 6.37
N TYR A 305 0.07 16.79 6.38
CA TYR A 305 -0.83 17.52 5.48
C TYR A 305 -1.28 18.88 6.02
N GLY A 306 -1.14 19.11 7.33
CA GLY A 306 -1.53 20.38 7.97
C GLY A 306 -0.63 21.57 7.66
N GLN A 307 0.26 21.47 6.68
CA GLN A 307 1.18 22.52 6.23
C GLN A 307 0.98 22.86 4.74
N LYS A 308 1.45 24.05 4.30
CA LYS A 308 1.20 24.57 2.95
C LYS A 308 1.79 23.67 1.85
N VAL A 309 2.98 23.13 2.06
CA VAL A 309 3.63 22.18 1.17
C VAL A 309 3.61 20.83 1.87
N HIS A 310 2.79 19.91 1.41
CA HIS A 310 2.70 18.56 1.99
C HIS A 310 4.04 17.86 1.95
N ASN A 311 4.33 17.04 2.95
CA ASN A 311 5.57 16.31 3.05
C ASN A 311 5.38 15.06 3.91
N PHE A 312 6.26 14.07 3.80
CA PHE A 312 6.30 12.98 4.75
C PHE A 312 7.19 13.30 5.93
N GLY A 313 6.71 12.97 7.13
CA GLY A 313 7.46 12.94 8.36
C GLY A 313 7.82 11.52 8.76
N PHE A 314 8.85 11.37 9.57
CA PHE A 314 9.40 10.07 9.95
C PHE A 314 9.82 10.04 11.41
N SER A 315 9.55 8.91 12.06
CA SER A 315 10.07 8.58 13.38
C SER A 315 10.60 7.15 13.38
N GLU A 316 11.62 6.86 14.17
CA GLU A 316 12.24 5.53 14.26
C GLU A 316 12.06 4.92 15.65
N THR A 317 11.85 3.61 15.70
CA THR A 317 11.69 2.85 16.95
C THR A 317 12.33 1.47 16.87
N SER A 318 12.72 0.91 18.03
CA SER A 318 13.10 -0.49 18.20
C SER A 318 12.25 -1.22 19.23
N ASP A 319 11.37 -0.52 19.96
CA ASP A 319 10.57 -1.07 21.04
C ASP A 319 9.08 -0.76 20.95
N PHE A 320 8.65 -0.02 19.90
CA PHE A 320 7.27 0.44 19.68
C PHE A 320 6.66 1.28 20.80
N VAL A 321 7.51 1.72 21.74
CA VAL A 321 7.17 2.60 22.86
C VAL A 321 7.83 3.96 22.67
N HIS A 322 9.12 3.97 22.32
CA HIS A 322 9.90 5.19 22.12
C HIS A 322 10.13 5.41 20.64
N PHE A 323 9.66 6.55 20.15
CA PHE A 323 9.82 6.96 18.75
C PHE A 323 10.72 8.19 18.71
N THR A 324 11.85 8.07 18.01
CA THR A 324 12.81 9.16 17.81
C THR A 324 12.52 9.85 16.47
N PRO A 325 12.19 11.16 16.45
CA PRO A 325 11.95 11.87 15.20
C PRO A 325 13.18 11.87 14.28
N LEU A 326 12.96 11.58 13.00
CA LEU A 326 13.96 11.67 11.93
C LEU A 326 13.78 12.94 11.08
N GLY A 327 12.73 13.73 11.36
CA GLY A 327 12.33 14.90 10.60
C GLY A 327 11.56 14.54 9.33
N GLN A 328 11.23 15.55 8.52
CA GLN A 328 10.55 15.39 7.25
C GLN A 328 11.55 15.19 6.10
N PHE A 329 11.07 14.79 4.92
CA PHE A 329 11.92 14.75 3.72
C PHE A 329 12.60 16.09 3.48
N ASN A 330 13.92 16.04 3.24
CA ASN A 330 14.81 17.17 3.00
C ASN A 330 14.93 18.18 4.17
N GLN A 331 14.36 17.84 5.34
CA GLN A 331 14.46 18.64 6.57
C GLN A 331 15.08 17.85 7.75
N GLY A 332 15.28 16.56 7.58
CA GLY A 332 15.90 15.64 8.53
C GLY A 332 16.98 14.79 7.87
N VAL A 333 17.00 13.48 8.17
CA VAL A 333 17.94 12.52 7.55
C VAL A 333 17.39 11.94 6.24
N MET A 334 16.07 11.93 6.07
CA MET A 334 15.40 11.40 4.88
C MET A 334 15.47 12.39 3.71
N ARG A 335 15.65 11.88 2.50
CA ARG A 335 15.86 12.68 1.28
C ARG A 335 14.98 12.23 0.12
N THR A 336 14.61 13.19 -0.73
CA THR A 336 14.10 12.95 -2.08
C THR A 336 15.03 13.60 -3.10
N THR A 337 15.17 13.02 -4.29
CA THR A 337 16.06 13.56 -5.33
C THR A 337 15.31 14.35 -6.39
N ASN A 338 14.11 13.90 -6.81
CA ASN A 338 13.42 14.42 -7.99
C ASN A 338 11.88 14.51 -7.83
N PHE A 339 11.38 14.51 -6.59
CA PHE A 339 9.96 14.76 -6.33
C PHE A 339 9.74 15.56 -5.06
N THR A 340 8.57 16.18 -4.96
CA THR A 340 8.10 16.99 -3.83
C THR A 340 6.63 16.73 -3.59
N SER A 341 6.14 17.12 -2.42
CA SER A 341 4.72 17.06 -2.03
C SER A 341 4.09 15.67 -2.20
N PRO A 342 4.76 14.59 -1.77
CA PRO A 342 4.13 13.29 -1.75
C PRO A 342 2.98 13.29 -0.76
N LYS A 343 1.96 12.49 -1.05
CA LYS A 343 0.83 12.25 -0.15
C LYS A 343 0.57 10.76 0.00
N HIS A 344 0.21 10.38 1.21
CA HIS A 344 -0.23 9.06 1.60
C HIS A 344 0.54 7.95 0.88
N GLY A 345 1.61 7.45 1.47
CA GLY A 345 2.49 6.46 0.86
C GLY A 345 2.65 5.20 1.70
N ALA A 346 3.11 4.15 1.04
CA ALA A 346 3.49 2.89 1.68
C ALA A 346 4.83 2.39 1.13
N ILE A 347 5.58 1.69 1.98
CA ILE A 347 6.91 1.18 1.64
C ILE A 347 6.94 -0.34 1.79
N ILE A 348 7.52 -1.02 0.78
CA ILE A 348 7.87 -2.43 0.84
C ILE A 348 9.35 -2.64 0.53
N HIS A 349 9.85 -3.82 0.90
CA HIS A 349 11.20 -4.25 0.53
C HIS A 349 11.22 -4.91 -0.85
N LEU A 350 12.30 -4.67 -1.59
CA LEU A 350 12.61 -5.33 -2.86
C LEU A 350 13.92 -6.10 -2.75
N THR A 351 14.03 -7.17 -3.52
CA THR A 351 15.34 -7.76 -3.84
C THR A 351 16.09 -6.83 -4.80
N ARG A 352 17.41 -6.98 -4.87
CA ARG A 352 18.24 -6.24 -5.85
C ARG A 352 17.73 -6.43 -7.28
N GLN A 353 17.43 -7.66 -7.67
CA GLN A 353 16.95 -7.98 -9.01
C GLN A 353 15.61 -7.30 -9.34
N GLU A 354 14.67 -7.22 -8.38
CA GLU A 354 13.41 -6.51 -8.58
C GLU A 354 13.62 -5.00 -8.72
N ALA A 355 14.50 -4.42 -7.90
CA ALA A 355 14.83 -2.99 -7.96
C ALA A 355 15.53 -2.63 -9.28
N GLU A 356 16.52 -3.42 -9.71
CA GLU A 356 17.22 -3.25 -10.98
C GLU A 356 16.25 -3.31 -12.18
N ARG A 357 15.42 -4.36 -12.25
CA ARG A 357 14.41 -4.53 -13.30
C ARG A 357 13.43 -3.37 -13.37
N LEU A 358 12.94 -2.91 -12.20
CA LEU A 358 11.99 -1.81 -12.14
C LEU A 358 12.65 -0.48 -12.54
N ALA A 359 13.86 -0.20 -12.09
CA ALA A 359 14.62 0.98 -12.48
C ALA A 359 14.90 0.98 -13.99
N GLU A 360 15.38 -0.14 -14.55
CA GLU A 360 15.68 -0.30 -15.98
C GLU A 360 14.42 -0.09 -16.84
N HIS A 361 13.26 -0.61 -16.42
CA HIS A 361 12.00 -0.41 -17.14
C HIS A 361 11.68 1.09 -17.31
N TRP A 362 12.04 1.91 -16.34
CA TRP A 362 11.84 3.37 -16.34
C TRP A 362 13.07 4.14 -16.83
N GLY A 363 14.03 3.48 -17.50
CA GLY A 363 15.21 4.11 -18.09
C GLY A 363 16.23 4.61 -17.07
N MET A 364 16.23 4.05 -15.84
CA MET A 364 17.13 4.42 -14.76
C MET A 364 18.17 3.31 -14.53
N SER A 365 19.39 3.67 -14.14
CA SER A 365 20.38 2.73 -13.61
C SER A 365 20.21 2.63 -12.10
N TYR A 366 19.92 1.44 -11.59
CA TYR A 366 19.86 1.20 -10.15
C TYR A 366 21.21 1.45 -9.46
N ASP A 367 22.33 1.07 -10.12
CA ASP A 367 23.67 1.30 -9.57
C ASP A 367 24.00 2.79 -9.40
N ALA A 368 23.41 3.67 -10.20
CA ALA A 368 23.55 5.12 -10.04
C ALA A 368 22.82 5.68 -8.81
N LEU A 369 21.94 4.89 -8.19
CA LEU A 369 21.22 5.26 -6.95
C LEU A 369 21.98 4.81 -5.69
N LEU A 370 22.99 3.96 -5.83
CA LEU A 370 23.77 3.49 -4.68
C LEU A 370 24.53 4.66 -4.06
N PRO A 371 24.66 4.71 -2.73
CA PRO A 371 25.50 5.70 -2.07
C PRO A 371 26.93 5.66 -2.64
N SER A 372 27.55 6.82 -2.84
CA SER A 372 28.98 6.90 -3.17
C SER A 372 29.78 6.31 -2.01
N GLU A 373 30.74 5.44 -2.29
CA GLU A 373 31.67 4.90 -1.28
C GLU A 373 32.48 6.01 -0.58
#